data_17e6cc2216d93dbd6a49880a75d63108
#
_entry.id   17e6cc2216d93dbd6a49880a75d63108
#
_cell.length_a   1.000
_cell.length_b   1.000
_cell.length_c   1.000
_cell.angle_alpha   90.00
_cell.angle_beta   90.00
_cell.angle_gamma   90.00
#
_symmetry.space_group_name_H-M   'P 1'
#
loop_
_entity.id
_entity.type
_entity.pdbx_description
1 polymer ?
#
loop_
_entity_poly.entity_id
_entity_poly.type
_entity_poly.pdbx_seq_one_letter_code
_entity_poly.pdbx_strand_id
1 'polypeptide(L)'
;VDLGASGYRYRDIFLSGNLYLGGTGSANALNDYEEGTWTPTTSSGSFTVSTANYVKIGSLVHCNFNLTVTSTVSAVDFGGLPFSSNAFAGGILGFQNSEAGEVYSIFVQTGTIWNFRVGSVQKGAANSSNLRGSFSFTTDA
;
A
#
# COMPACT_ATOMS: atom_id res chain seq x y z
N VAL A 1 24.60 -7.36 -28.39
CA VAL A 1 24.51 -8.72 -27.81
C VAL A 1 23.17 -8.84 -27.14
N ASP A 2 22.37 -9.80 -27.58
CA ASP A 2 21.05 -10.04 -27.02
C ASP A 2 21.11 -11.13 -25.95
N LEU A 3 20.34 -11.01 -24.91
CA LEU A 3 20.14 -12.03 -23.89
C LEU A 3 18.83 -12.79 -24.20
N GLY A 4 18.97 -13.95 -24.86
CA GLY A 4 17.84 -14.73 -25.35
C GLY A 4 17.39 -14.34 -26.77
N ALA A 5 16.35 -14.99 -27.25
CA ALA A 5 15.67 -14.69 -28.51
C ALA A 5 14.21 -15.15 -28.44
N SER A 6 13.40 -14.82 -29.45
CA SER A 6 11.96 -15.14 -29.44
C SER A 6 11.65 -16.65 -29.29
N GLY A 7 12.53 -17.52 -29.77
CA GLY A 7 12.43 -18.96 -29.58
C GLY A 7 13.26 -19.54 -28.43
N TYR A 8 14.09 -18.72 -27.78
CA TYR A 8 15.02 -19.16 -26.73
C TYR A 8 14.89 -18.20 -25.52
N ARG A 9 14.16 -18.61 -24.49
CA ARG A 9 13.93 -17.85 -23.28
C ARG A 9 14.57 -18.53 -22.10
N TYR A 10 15.20 -17.73 -21.21
CA TYR A 10 15.63 -18.22 -19.91
C TYR A 10 14.40 -18.43 -19.02
N ARG A 11 14.41 -19.47 -18.22
CA ARG A 11 13.33 -19.71 -17.25
C ARG A 11 13.43 -18.73 -16.08
N ASP A 12 14.62 -18.56 -15.54
CA ASP A 12 14.90 -17.70 -14.40
C ASP A 12 16.19 -16.92 -14.64
N ILE A 13 16.29 -15.71 -14.10
CA ILE A 13 17.51 -14.89 -14.09
C ILE A 13 17.78 -14.49 -12.65
N PHE A 14 18.94 -14.89 -12.12
CA PHE A 14 19.40 -14.52 -10.79
C PHE A 14 20.53 -13.50 -10.92
N LEU A 15 20.29 -12.27 -10.42
CA LEU A 15 21.27 -11.20 -10.45
C LEU A 15 21.71 -10.89 -9.02
N SER A 16 23.02 -10.80 -8.79
CA SER A 16 23.56 -10.33 -7.51
C SER A 16 23.70 -8.81 -7.41
N GLY A 17 23.30 -8.09 -8.45
CA GLY A 17 23.36 -6.65 -8.56
C GLY A 17 22.12 -6.10 -9.26
N ASN A 18 22.24 -4.91 -9.82
CA ASN A 18 21.12 -4.18 -10.41
C ASN A 18 20.78 -4.69 -11.83
N LEU A 19 19.51 -4.60 -12.18
CA LEU A 19 19.07 -4.66 -13.57
C LEU A 19 18.93 -3.22 -14.11
N TYR A 20 19.69 -2.87 -15.14
CA TYR A 20 19.61 -1.56 -15.79
C TYR A 20 18.73 -1.65 -17.03
N LEU A 21 17.67 -0.83 -17.07
CA LEU A 21 16.71 -0.78 -18.17
C LEU A 21 16.79 0.57 -18.90
N GLY A 22 17.15 0.54 -20.20
CA GLY A 22 17.18 1.72 -21.05
C GLY A 22 18.46 2.57 -20.97
N GLY A 23 19.31 2.38 -19.99
CA GLY A 23 20.55 3.13 -19.83
C GLY A 23 21.43 2.58 -18.72
N THR A 24 22.67 3.07 -18.59
CA THR A 24 23.63 2.59 -17.58
C THR A 24 23.74 3.49 -16.34
N GLY A 25 23.02 4.61 -16.29
CA GLY A 25 22.99 5.50 -15.14
C GLY A 25 22.18 4.91 -13.98
N SER A 26 22.47 5.33 -12.75
CA SER A 26 21.77 4.86 -11.54
C SER A 26 20.26 5.05 -11.57
N ALA A 27 19.77 6.07 -12.27
CA ALA A 27 18.34 6.30 -12.47
C ALA A 27 17.62 5.22 -13.29
N ASN A 28 18.36 4.37 -14.01
CA ASN A 28 17.84 3.26 -14.80
C ASN A 28 17.97 1.89 -14.10
N ALA A 29 18.49 1.88 -12.89
CA ALA A 29 18.65 0.66 -12.12
C ALA A 29 17.31 0.24 -11.49
N LEU A 30 16.83 -0.96 -11.83
CA LEU A 30 15.79 -1.65 -11.09
C LEU A 30 16.47 -2.52 -10.03
N ASN A 31 16.62 -1.99 -8.84
CA ASN A 31 17.40 -2.60 -7.75
C ASN A 31 16.60 -2.81 -6.46
N ASP A 32 15.32 -2.44 -6.46
CA ASP A 32 14.47 -2.48 -5.27
C ASP A 32 13.04 -2.86 -5.67
N TYR A 33 12.85 -4.15 -5.96
CA TYR A 33 11.54 -4.74 -6.14
C TYR A 33 11.25 -5.70 -4.98
N GLU A 34 10.13 -5.48 -4.33
CA GLU A 34 9.67 -6.31 -3.23
C GLU A 34 8.14 -6.41 -3.24
N GLU A 35 7.63 -7.58 -2.93
CA GLU A 35 6.20 -7.79 -2.68
C GLU A 35 6.00 -8.63 -1.42
N GLY A 36 4.91 -8.38 -0.73
CA GLY A 36 4.62 -9.09 0.52
C GLY A 36 3.28 -8.72 1.13
N THR A 37 3.14 -9.13 2.37
CA THR A 37 1.98 -8.81 3.22
C THR A 37 2.37 -7.79 4.28
N TRP A 38 1.40 -7.00 4.73
CA TRP A 38 1.57 -6.05 5.82
C TRP A 38 0.46 -6.22 6.86
N THR A 39 0.64 -5.64 8.03
CA THR A 39 -0.29 -5.80 9.15
C THR A 39 -0.84 -4.43 9.55
N PRO A 40 -2.01 -4.03 9.03
CA PRO A 40 -2.72 -2.86 9.53
C PRO A 40 -2.96 -2.95 11.03
N THR A 41 -2.82 -1.83 11.73
CA THR A 41 -3.08 -1.72 13.17
C THR A 41 -3.99 -0.54 13.45
N THR A 42 -4.66 -0.53 14.61
CA THR A 42 -5.46 0.59 15.10
C THR A 42 -5.28 0.75 16.61
N SER A 43 -5.40 1.98 17.10
CA SER A 43 -5.38 2.28 18.53
C SER A 43 -6.78 2.26 19.17
N SER A 44 -7.85 2.09 18.38
CA SER A 44 -9.23 2.09 18.85
C SER A 44 -10.05 1.05 18.11
N GLY A 45 -10.84 0.28 18.83
CA GLY A 45 -11.62 -0.80 18.24
C GLY A 45 -10.79 -1.99 17.77
N SER A 46 -11.35 -2.78 16.86
CA SER A 46 -10.67 -3.94 16.28
C SER A 46 -11.22 -4.29 14.90
N PHE A 47 -10.41 -4.98 14.11
CA PHE A 47 -10.80 -5.54 12.82
C PHE A 47 -10.05 -6.86 12.55
N THR A 48 -10.60 -7.66 11.67
CA THR A 48 -9.91 -8.80 11.07
C THR A 48 -9.38 -8.40 9.70
N VAL A 49 -8.16 -8.85 9.39
CA VAL A 49 -7.51 -8.64 8.10
C VAL A 49 -7.77 -9.88 7.23
N SER A 50 -8.53 -9.71 6.16
CA SER A 50 -8.71 -10.78 5.16
C SER A 50 -7.55 -10.79 4.17
N THR A 51 -7.13 -9.62 3.71
CA THR A 51 -5.93 -9.42 2.89
C THR A 51 -5.30 -8.07 3.19
N ALA A 52 -3.98 -8.02 3.18
CA ALA A 52 -3.21 -6.78 3.19
C ALA A 52 -1.87 -7.06 2.52
N ASN A 53 -1.73 -6.64 1.27
CA ASN A 53 -0.57 -6.90 0.43
C ASN A 53 0.06 -5.59 -0.02
N TYR A 54 1.33 -5.64 -0.35
CA TYR A 54 2.03 -4.51 -0.96
C TYR A 54 2.94 -4.96 -2.10
N VAL A 55 3.24 -4.01 -2.97
CA VAL A 55 4.32 -4.08 -3.95
C VAL A 55 5.14 -2.81 -3.83
N LYS A 56 6.46 -2.95 -3.79
CA LYS A 56 7.43 -1.86 -3.79
C LYS A 56 8.27 -1.93 -5.06
N ILE A 57 8.43 -0.79 -5.73
CA ILE A 57 9.30 -0.64 -6.90
C ILE A 57 10.08 0.66 -6.72
N GLY A 58 11.36 0.55 -6.44
CA GLY A 58 12.15 1.69 -6.03
C GLY A 58 11.54 2.36 -4.77
N SER A 59 11.30 3.64 -4.83
CA SER A 59 10.65 4.39 -3.73
C SER A 59 9.12 4.30 -3.70
N LEU A 60 8.47 3.78 -4.75
CA LEU A 60 7.02 3.69 -4.80
C LEU A 60 6.51 2.42 -4.11
N VAL A 61 5.63 2.59 -3.14
CA VAL A 61 4.91 1.51 -2.46
C VAL A 61 3.43 1.60 -2.80
N HIS A 62 2.86 0.51 -3.29
CA HIS A 62 1.42 0.34 -3.48
C HIS A 62 0.89 -0.69 -2.51
N CYS A 63 -0.09 -0.30 -1.70
CA CYS A 63 -0.76 -1.16 -0.72
C CYS A 63 -2.21 -1.39 -1.11
N ASN A 64 -2.71 -2.60 -0.87
CA ASN A 64 -4.13 -2.94 -0.89
C ASN A 64 -4.52 -3.64 0.40
N PHE A 65 -5.82 -3.57 0.74
CA PHE A 65 -6.35 -4.21 1.94
C PHE A 65 -7.83 -4.55 1.82
N ASN A 66 -8.23 -5.56 2.62
CA ASN A 66 -9.60 -5.93 2.89
C ASN A 66 -9.73 -6.24 4.38
N LEU A 67 -10.46 -5.38 5.11
CA LEU A 67 -10.64 -5.45 6.55
C LEU A 67 -12.13 -5.60 6.87
N THR A 68 -12.43 -6.38 7.90
CA THR A 68 -13.79 -6.42 8.51
C THR A 68 -13.70 -5.91 9.94
N VAL A 69 -14.39 -4.83 10.22
CA VAL A 69 -14.43 -4.21 11.56
C VAL A 69 -15.23 -5.12 12.50
N THR A 70 -14.61 -5.53 13.59
CA THR A 70 -15.20 -6.43 14.60
C THR A 70 -15.58 -5.69 15.89
N SER A 71 -15.08 -4.48 16.08
CA SER A 71 -15.50 -3.54 17.11
C SER A 71 -15.30 -2.12 16.56
N THR A 72 -16.26 -1.23 16.80
CA THR A 72 -16.25 0.14 16.25
C THR A 72 -14.89 0.81 16.40
N VAL A 73 -14.32 1.22 15.28
CA VAL A 73 -13.08 1.98 15.20
C VAL A 73 -13.44 3.47 15.18
N SER A 74 -13.00 4.21 16.19
CA SER A 74 -13.19 5.66 16.23
C SER A 74 -12.40 6.37 15.13
N ALA A 75 -12.61 7.67 14.95
CA ALA A 75 -11.84 8.50 14.02
C ALA A 75 -10.40 8.67 14.52
N VAL A 76 -9.57 7.67 14.34
CA VAL A 76 -8.19 7.59 14.81
C VAL A 76 -7.25 7.25 13.65
N ASP A 77 -5.97 7.46 13.89
CA ASP A 77 -4.95 7.02 12.97
C ASP A 77 -4.78 5.50 13.02
N PHE A 78 -4.62 4.92 11.86
CA PHE A 78 -4.19 3.55 11.66
C PHE A 78 -2.67 3.52 11.50
N GLY A 79 -2.07 2.41 11.86
CA GLY A 79 -0.64 2.17 11.73
C GLY A 79 -0.34 0.94 10.89
N GLY A 80 0.92 0.50 10.97
CA GLY A 80 1.37 -0.77 10.45
C GLY A 80 1.68 -0.77 8.95
N LEU A 81 1.95 0.40 8.33
CA LEU A 81 2.45 0.44 6.96
C LEU A 81 3.73 -0.41 6.83
N PRO A 82 3.93 -1.09 5.70
CA PRO A 82 5.10 -1.95 5.50
C PRO A 82 6.42 -1.16 5.46
N PHE A 83 6.35 0.11 5.09
CA PHE A 83 7.46 1.05 5.03
C PHE A 83 7.03 2.42 5.58
N SER A 84 7.99 3.20 6.07
CA SER A 84 7.73 4.58 6.45
C SER A 84 7.51 5.45 5.22
N SER A 85 6.40 6.19 5.19
CA SER A 85 6.16 7.18 4.15
C SER A 85 7.02 8.42 4.40
N ASN A 86 7.71 8.91 3.39
CA ASN A 86 8.51 10.12 3.45
C ASN A 86 7.73 11.39 3.05
N ALA A 87 6.49 11.23 2.59
CA ALA A 87 5.62 12.33 2.17
C ALA A 87 4.16 12.02 2.47
N PHE A 88 3.33 13.07 2.49
CA PHE A 88 1.88 12.90 2.49
C PHE A 88 1.42 12.30 1.16
N ALA A 89 0.55 11.30 1.24
CA ALA A 89 0.04 10.58 0.09
C ALA A 89 -1.43 10.21 0.31
N GLY A 90 -2.04 9.60 -0.67
CA GLY A 90 -3.44 9.23 -0.57
C GLY A 90 -3.87 8.11 -1.49
N GLY A 91 -5.10 7.70 -1.31
CA GLY A 91 -5.75 6.67 -2.07
C GLY A 91 -7.27 6.76 -1.92
N ILE A 92 -7.94 5.74 -2.41
CA ILE A 92 -9.41 5.66 -2.38
C ILE A 92 -9.83 4.41 -1.62
N LEU A 93 -10.83 4.58 -0.75
CA LEU A 93 -11.58 3.46 -0.20
C LEU A 93 -12.60 3.01 -1.26
N GLY A 94 -12.37 1.87 -1.88
CA GLY A 94 -13.19 1.36 -2.98
C GLY A 94 -14.53 0.79 -2.53
N PHE A 95 -14.65 0.40 -1.27
CA PHE A 95 -15.88 -0.17 -0.71
C PHE A 95 -15.95 0.04 0.80
N GLN A 96 -17.10 0.57 1.25
CA GLN A 96 -17.51 0.62 2.65
C GLN A 96 -19.03 0.44 2.71
N ASN A 97 -19.51 -0.39 3.62
CA ASN A 97 -20.95 -0.70 3.74
C ASN A 97 -21.64 -0.06 4.94
N SER A 98 -20.96 0.84 5.67
CA SER A 98 -21.53 1.40 6.92
C SER A 98 -22.25 2.74 6.77
N GLU A 99 -21.99 3.52 5.71
CA GLU A 99 -22.63 4.80 5.47
C GLU A 99 -22.87 5.02 3.98
N ALA A 100 -24.12 5.15 3.56
CA ALA A 100 -24.48 5.35 2.17
C ALA A 100 -24.24 6.81 1.75
N GLY A 101 -23.60 7.01 0.61
CA GLY A 101 -23.46 8.32 -0.03
C GLY A 101 -22.18 9.09 0.29
N GLU A 102 -21.31 8.62 1.17
CA GLU A 102 -20.02 9.26 1.43
C GLU A 102 -18.89 8.62 0.61
N VAL A 103 -18.03 9.44 0.03
CA VAL A 103 -16.80 9.02 -0.61
C VAL A 103 -15.65 9.15 0.38
N TYR A 104 -15.05 8.03 0.72
CA TYR A 104 -13.92 8.00 1.64
C TYR A 104 -12.61 8.03 0.87
N SER A 105 -11.72 8.92 1.27
CA SER A 105 -10.32 8.92 0.87
C SER A 105 -9.45 8.27 1.94
N ILE A 106 -8.34 7.70 1.49
CA ILE A 106 -7.27 7.26 2.37
C ILE A 106 -6.22 8.38 2.37
N PHE A 107 -5.78 8.77 3.54
CA PHE A 107 -4.73 9.77 3.73
C PHE A 107 -3.56 9.10 4.45
N VAL A 108 -2.41 9.09 3.81
CA VAL A 108 -1.15 8.58 4.36
C VAL A 108 -0.36 9.77 4.90
N GLN A 109 0.07 9.68 6.15
CA GLN A 109 0.94 10.64 6.79
C GLN A 109 2.40 10.20 6.69
N THR A 110 3.32 11.08 6.99
CA THR A 110 4.73 10.70 7.13
C THR A 110 4.90 9.67 8.25
N GLY A 111 5.83 8.74 8.05
CA GLY A 111 6.01 7.60 8.95
C GLY A 111 5.12 6.41 8.55
N THR A 112 4.56 5.71 9.51
CA THR A 112 3.77 4.49 9.28
C THR A 112 2.27 4.67 9.54
N ILE A 113 1.77 5.90 9.48
CA ILE A 113 0.42 6.30 9.87
C ILE A 113 -0.43 6.62 8.65
N TRP A 114 -1.68 6.19 8.68
CA TRP A 114 -2.68 6.49 7.67
C TRP A 114 -4.08 6.59 8.31
N ASN A 115 -5.04 7.20 7.63
CA ASN A 115 -6.42 7.32 8.12
C ASN A 115 -7.44 7.44 6.98
N PHE A 116 -8.71 7.31 7.34
CA PHE A 116 -9.84 7.56 6.44
C PHE A 116 -10.34 8.97 6.60
N ARG A 117 -10.74 9.61 5.50
CA ARG A 117 -11.28 10.97 5.49
C ARG A 117 -12.48 11.10 4.55
N VAL A 118 -13.40 11.97 4.92
CA VAL A 118 -14.40 12.55 4.03
C VAL A 118 -14.12 14.06 3.99
N GLY A 119 -13.63 14.53 2.86
CA GLY A 119 -13.06 15.88 2.78
C GLY A 119 -11.87 16.06 3.73
N SER A 120 -11.92 17.05 4.61
CA SER A 120 -10.89 17.31 5.61
C SER A 120 -11.13 16.57 6.95
N VAL A 121 -12.25 15.86 7.10
CA VAL A 121 -12.65 15.24 8.37
C VAL A 121 -12.19 13.79 8.42
N GLN A 122 -11.43 13.43 9.46
CA GLN A 122 -11.07 12.05 9.76
C GLN A 122 -12.30 11.25 10.20
N LYS A 123 -12.42 10.02 9.70
CA LYS A 123 -13.55 9.14 9.94
C LYS A 123 -13.13 7.83 10.61
N GLY A 124 -14.04 7.30 11.40
CA GLY A 124 -13.96 5.93 11.91
C GLY A 124 -14.72 4.93 11.06
N ALA A 125 -14.89 3.73 11.59
CA ALA A 125 -15.69 2.68 10.96
C ALA A 125 -16.54 1.95 12.00
N ALA A 126 -17.81 1.77 11.70
CA ALA A 126 -18.76 1.07 12.58
C ALA A 126 -18.46 -0.44 12.62
N ASN A 127 -18.88 -1.09 13.69
CA ASN A 127 -18.83 -2.55 13.80
C ASN A 127 -19.54 -3.21 12.60
N SER A 128 -19.01 -4.33 12.14
CA SER A 128 -19.46 -5.06 10.95
C SER A 128 -19.25 -4.36 9.60
N SER A 129 -18.54 -3.21 9.57
CA SER A 129 -18.15 -2.58 8.31
C SER A 129 -17.08 -3.38 7.60
N ASN A 130 -17.21 -3.48 6.28
CA ASN A 130 -16.13 -3.97 5.41
C ASN A 130 -15.43 -2.78 4.77
N LEU A 131 -14.13 -2.73 4.89
CA LEU A 131 -13.26 -1.68 4.36
C LEU A 131 -12.33 -2.30 3.31
N ARG A 132 -12.45 -1.85 2.07
CA ARG A 132 -11.62 -2.34 0.96
C ARG A 132 -11.04 -1.15 0.21
N GLY A 133 -9.75 -1.11 0.05
CA GLY A 133 -9.12 0.01 -0.61
C GLY A 133 -7.69 -0.27 -1.03
N SER A 134 -7.15 0.71 -1.72
CA SER A 134 -5.75 0.76 -2.09
C SER A 134 -5.23 2.18 -2.05
N PHE A 135 -3.94 2.32 -1.85
CA PHE A 135 -3.24 3.59 -1.84
C PHE A 135 -1.78 3.39 -2.21
N SER A 136 -1.16 4.48 -2.62
CA SER A 136 0.28 4.50 -2.90
C SER A 136 0.94 5.62 -2.12
N PHE A 137 2.19 5.42 -1.76
CA PHE A 137 3.04 6.41 -1.12
C PHE A 137 4.48 6.19 -1.53
N THR A 138 5.35 7.13 -1.18
CA THR A 138 6.79 7.01 -1.39
C THR A 138 7.51 6.79 -0.08
N THR A 139 8.56 6.00 -0.13
CA THR A 139 9.50 5.74 0.97
C THR A 139 10.91 6.10 0.52
N ASP A 140 11.83 6.20 1.46
CA ASP A 140 13.25 6.33 1.13
C ASP A 140 13.73 5.03 0.46
N ALA A 141 14.60 5.17 -0.53
CA ALA A 141 15.16 4.06 -1.30
C ALA A 141 16.31 3.40 -0.54
#